data_9a5c392ae8d42a6bfabe5937951d445e
#
_entry.id   9a5c392ae8d42a6bfabe5937951d445e
#
_cell.length_a   1.000
_cell.length_b   1.000
_cell.length_c   1.000
_cell.angle_alpha   90.00
_cell.angle_beta   90.00
_cell.angle_gamma   90.00
#
_symmetry.space_group_name_H-M   'P 1'
#
loop_
_entity.id
_entity.type
_entity.pdbx_description
1 polymer ?
#
loop_
_entity_poly.entity_id
_entity_poly.type
_entity_poly.pdbx_seq_one_letter_code
_entity_poly.pdbx_strand_id
1 'polypeptide(L)'
;MDVYGQFNELLKKAAEEFKKIDKKEVIRLISHLDADGISACSIMVKLLNNENTRYSVSIVQQLNKAVLNQLASEPYNCFIFTDIGSGLITEIKETLKGKKIFILDHHSISDEDFGDIVFVNPHLCGIDGGKEISGAGVVFRFACYVNKAMEELAHIAVIGAIGDLQGILALKYSLH
;
A
#
# COMPACT_ATOMS: atom_id res chain seq x y z
N MET A 1 22.72 -5.14 -6.84
CA MET A 1 21.33 -5.02 -7.39
C MET A 1 21.07 -3.54 -7.50
N ASP A 2 20.51 -3.08 -8.60
CA ASP A 2 20.13 -1.66 -8.71
C ASP A 2 18.91 -1.33 -7.80
N VAL A 3 18.58 -0.05 -7.67
CA VAL A 3 17.50 0.41 -6.77
C VAL A 3 16.14 -0.20 -7.12
N TYR A 4 15.85 -0.38 -8.42
CA TYR A 4 14.61 -0.99 -8.88
C TYR A 4 14.57 -2.50 -8.61
N GLY A 5 15.72 -3.18 -8.75
CA GLY A 5 15.84 -4.58 -8.36
C GLY A 5 15.62 -4.81 -6.88
N GLN A 6 16.11 -3.89 -6.02
CA GLN A 6 15.85 -3.94 -4.57
C GLN A 6 14.35 -3.72 -4.27
N PHE A 7 13.72 -2.77 -4.95
CA PHE A 7 12.29 -2.51 -4.78
C PHE A 7 11.42 -3.69 -5.24
N ASN A 8 11.79 -4.33 -6.35
CA ASN A 8 11.11 -5.53 -6.82
C ASN A 8 11.19 -6.70 -5.81
N GLU A 9 12.34 -6.89 -5.17
CA GLU A 9 12.48 -7.90 -4.11
C GLU A 9 11.65 -7.55 -2.87
N LEU A 10 11.53 -6.26 -2.52
CA LEU A 10 10.66 -5.80 -1.44
C LEU A 10 9.19 -6.12 -1.74
N LEU A 11 8.72 -5.79 -2.94
CA LEU A 11 7.37 -6.09 -3.42
C LEU A 11 7.07 -7.59 -3.40
N LYS A 12 8.01 -8.41 -3.89
CA LYS A 12 7.89 -9.87 -3.92
C LYS A 12 7.74 -10.45 -2.51
N LYS A 13 8.58 -10.02 -1.56
CA LYS A 13 8.48 -10.45 -0.16
C LYS A 13 7.14 -10.05 0.45
N ALA A 14 6.69 -8.84 0.20
CA ALA A 14 5.38 -8.38 0.67
C ALA A 14 4.22 -9.21 0.08
N ALA A 15 4.30 -9.56 -1.21
CA ALA A 15 3.31 -10.41 -1.86
C ALA A 15 3.31 -11.85 -1.29
N GLU A 16 4.47 -12.39 -0.94
CA GLU A 16 4.58 -13.69 -0.26
C GLU A 16 3.93 -13.63 1.13
N GLU A 17 4.12 -12.55 1.89
CA GLU A 17 3.46 -12.35 3.19
C GLU A 17 1.94 -12.19 3.05
N PHE A 18 1.47 -11.50 2.02
CA PHE A 18 0.04 -11.37 1.72
C PHE A 18 -0.61 -12.74 1.43
N LYS A 19 0.06 -13.59 0.65
CA LYS A 19 -0.43 -14.94 0.32
C LYS A 19 -0.56 -15.87 1.54
N LYS A 20 0.06 -15.54 2.68
CA LYS A 20 -0.07 -16.28 3.94
C LYS A 20 -1.30 -15.88 4.77
N ILE A 21 -2.01 -14.81 4.40
CA ILE A 21 -3.22 -14.38 5.10
C ILE A 21 -4.30 -15.46 4.97
N ASP A 22 -4.90 -15.85 6.10
CA ASP A 22 -6.02 -16.81 6.09
C ASP A 22 -7.19 -16.21 5.29
N LYS A 23 -7.71 -16.95 4.32
CA LYS A 23 -8.86 -16.53 3.49
C LYS A 23 -10.16 -16.32 4.30
N LYS A 24 -10.20 -16.76 5.55
CA LYS A 24 -11.31 -16.48 6.48
C LYS A 24 -11.22 -15.09 7.11
N GLU A 25 -10.03 -14.49 7.14
CA GLU A 25 -9.85 -13.14 7.65
C GLU A 25 -10.62 -12.10 6.80
N VAL A 26 -11.06 -11.05 7.48
CA VAL A 26 -11.60 -9.87 6.83
C VAL A 26 -10.53 -8.79 6.87
N ILE A 27 -10.04 -8.39 5.70
CA ILE A 27 -9.02 -7.34 5.61
C ILE A 27 -9.66 -5.97 5.81
N ARG A 28 -9.09 -5.20 6.72
CA ARG A 28 -9.47 -3.80 6.93
C ARG A 28 -8.57 -2.93 6.06
N LEU A 29 -9.13 -2.40 4.96
CA LEU A 29 -8.44 -1.56 3.99
C LEU A 29 -8.68 -0.08 4.30
N ILE A 30 -7.63 0.69 4.42
CA ILE A 30 -7.66 2.14 4.63
C ILE A 30 -6.87 2.80 3.50
N SER A 31 -7.43 3.84 2.89
CA SER A 31 -6.77 4.56 1.82
C SER A 31 -7.01 6.07 1.92
N HIS A 32 -6.15 6.84 1.26
CA HIS A 32 -6.26 8.29 1.20
C HIS A 32 -7.40 8.73 0.26
N LEU A 33 -7.90 9.96 0.47
CA LEU A 33 -9.10 10.43 -0.24
C LEU A 33 -8.84 11.10 -1.60
N ASP A 34 -7.58 11.37 -1.94
CA ASP A 34 -7.25 12.01 -3.21
C ASP A 34 -7.27 11.04 -4.40
N ALA A 35 -6.93 11.51 -5.57
CA ALA A 35 -6.99 10.70 -6.79
C ALA A 35 -6.02 9.52 -6.78
N ASP A 36 -4.83 9.68 -6.16
CA ASP A 36 -3.86 8.60 -6.03
C ASP A 36 -4.34 7.54 -5.03
N GLY A 37 -4.79 7.95 -3.84
CA GLY A 37 -5.34 7.04 -2.83
C GLY A 37 -6.59 6.30 -3.31
N ILE A 38 -7.51 6.95 -4.02
CA ILE A 38 -8.69 6.30 -4.59
C ILE A 38 -8.28 5.29 -5.67
N SER A 39 -7.29 5.61 -6.50
CA SER A 39 -6.74 4.69 -7.51
C SER A 39 -6.06 3.49 -6.85
N ALA A 40 -5.22 3.72 -5.83
CA ALA A 40 -4.58 2.69 -5.03
C ALA A 40 -5.60 1.76 -4.37
N CYS A 41 -6.64 2.34 -3.75
CA CYS A 41 -7.75 1.59 -3.16
C CYS A 41 -8.47 0.73 -4.19
N SER A 42 -8.76 1.27 -5.36
CA SER A 42 -9.48 0.56 -6.44
C SER A 42 -8.70 -0.65 -6.93
N ILE A 43 -7.38 -0.52 -7.10
CA ILE A 43 -6.50 -1.63 -7.47
C ILE A 43 -6.50 -2.70 -6.37
N MET A 44 -6.36 -2.30 -5.10
CA MET A 44 -6.37 -3.23 -3.96
C MET A 44 -7.72 -3.96 -3.85
N VAL A 45 -8.83 -3.26 -3.97
CA VAL A 45 -10.18 -3.87 -3.97
C VAL A 45 -10.33 -4.91 -5.08
N LYS A 46 -9.84 -4.60 -6.29
CA LYS A 46 -9.86 -5.57 -7.40
C LYS A 46 -9.00 -6.80 -7.10
N LEU A 47 -7.81 -6.59 -6.52
CA LEU A 47 -6.96 -7.70 -6.08
C LEU A 47 -7.68 -8.57 -5.05
N LEU A 48 -8.26 -7.98 -4.00
CA LEU A 48 -8.96 -8.71 -2.94
C LEU A 48 -10.14 -9.53 -3.49
N ASN A 49 -10.90 -8.96 -4.45
CA ASN A 49 -11.96 -9.67 -5.15
C ASN A 49 -11.43 -10.85 -5.97
N ASN A 50 -10.35 -10.67 -6.73
CA ASN A 50 -9.73 -11.73 -7.53
C ASN A 50 -9.19 -12.86 -6.64
N GLU A 51 -8.72 -12.52 -5.44
CA GLU A 51 -8.22 -13.47 -4.44
C GLU A 51 -9.32 -14.08 -3.56
N ASN A 52 -10.60 -13.77 -3.81
CA ASN A 52 -11.75 -14.19 -2.99
C ASN A 52 -11.57 -13.87 -1.50
N THR A 53 -10.98 -12.73 -1.19
CA THR A 53 -10.71 -12.27 0.17
C THR A 53 -11.74 -11.22 0.58
N ARG A 54 -12.35 -11.39 1.76
CA ARG A 54 -13.32 -10.43 2.30
C ARG A 54 -12.60 -9.19 2.82
N TYR A 55 -13.24 -8.04 2.70
CA TYR A 55 -12.66 -6.77 3.17
C TYR A 55 -13.73 -5.78 3.64
N SER A 56 -13.28 -4.80 4.39
CA SER A 56 -14.02 -3.58 4.76
C SER A 56 -13.14 -2.37 4.43
N VAL A 57 -13.70 -1.38 3.75
CA VAL A 57 -12.94 -0.21 3.24
C VAL A 57 -13.32 1.06 3.99
N SER A 58 -12.33 1.91 4.27
CA SER A 58 -12.52 3.33 4.58
C SER A 58 -11.58 4.19 3.76
N ILE A 59 -12.12 5.28 3.26
CA ILE A 59 -11.35 6.38 2.68
C ILE A 59 -11.24 7.47 3.74
N VAL A 60 -10.02 7.90 4.04
CA VAL A 60 -9.75 8.90 5.07
C VAL A 60 -9.03 10.11 4.47
N GLN A 61 -9.35 11.31 4.98
CA GLN A 61 -8.65 12.53 4.57
C GLN A 61 -7.25 12.59 5.16
N GLN A 62 -7.11 12.11 6.39
CA GLN A 62 -5.85 12.10 7.11
C GLN A 62 -5.87 10.98 8.13
N LEU A 63 -4.79 10.24 8.18
CA LEU A 63 -4.55 9.31 9.28
C LEU A 63 -4.05 10.10 10.49
N ASN A 64 -4.65 9.88 11.64
CA ASN A 64 -4.29 10.51 12.90
C ASN A 64 -4.61 9.58 14.07
N LYS A 65 -4.21 9.97 15.28
CA LYS A 65 -4.39 9.15 16.48
C LYS A 65 -5.85 8.80 16.76
N ALA A 66 -6.81 9.69 16.45
CA ALA A 66 -8.23 9.41 16.66
C ALA A 66 -8.71 8.29 15.72
N VAL A 67 -8.34 8.36 14.42
CA VAL A 67 -8.64 7.32 13.43
C VAL A 67 -7.98 6.00 13.83
N LEU A 68 -6.72 6.01 14.25
CA LEU A 68 -6.01 4.80 14.68
C LEU A 68 -6.69 4.15 15.90
N ASN A 69 -7.10 4.92 16.90
CA ASN A 69 -7.83 4.41 18.06
C ASN A 69 -9.18 3.79 17.69
N GLN A 70 -9.89 4.40 16.72
CA GLN A 70 -11.12 3.82 16.18
C GLN A 70 -10.83 2.47 15.50
N LEU A 71 -9.82 2.41 14.61
CA LEU A 71 -9.42 1.18 13.93
C LEU A 71 -9.01 0.08 14.93
N ALA A 72 -8.32 0.44 16.01
CA ALA A 72 -7.92 -0.52 17.05
C ALA A 72 -9.12 -1.14 17.79
N SER A 73 -10.24 -0.42 17.87
CA SER A 73 -11.48 -0.91 18.48
C SER A 73 -12.29 -1.85 17.58
N GLU A 74 -11.98 -1.91 16.29
CA GLU A 74 -12.66 -2.74 15.32
C GLU A 74 -12.22 -4.22 15.42
N PRO A 75 -13.09 -5.19 15.07
CA PRO A 75 -12.83 -6.63 15.27
C PRO A 75 -11.95 -7.23 14.15
N TYR A 76 -11.05 -6.46 13.55
CA TYR A 76 -10.17 -6.93 12.46
C TYR A 76 -8.78 -7.27 13.00
N ASN A 77 -8.13 -8.28 12.37
CA ASN A 77 -6.77 -8.69 12.70
C ASN A 77 -5.76 -8.42 11.59
N CYS A 78 -6.23 -8.04 10.41
CA CYS A 78 -5.38 -7.70 9.28
C CYS A 78 -5.77 -6.33 8.72
N PHE A 79 -4.80 -5.42 8.67
CA PHE A 79 -4.95 -4.05 8.19
C PHE A 79 -4.05 -3.82 6.98
N ILE A 80 -4.58 -3.18 5.96
CA ILE A 80 -3.82 -2.72 4.78
C ILE A 80 -4.05 -1.22 4.64
N PHE A 81 -2.97 -0.47 4.65
CA PHE A 81 -2.95 0.96 4.36
C PHE A 81 -2.39 1.15 2.95
N THR A 82 -3.09 1.90 2.11
CA THR A 82 -2.67 2.22 0.75
C THR A 82 -2.61 3.71 0.55
N ASP A 83 -1.48 4.20 0.03
CA ASP A 83 -1.22 5.62 -0.19
C ASP A 83 -1.32 6.47 1.09
N ILE A 84 -1.03 5.87 2.23
CA ILE A 84 -1.06 6.50 3.54
C ILE A 84 -0.35 5.61 4.57
N GLY A 85 0.25 6.22 5.58
CA GLY A 85 0.77 5.51 6.75
C GLY A 85 2.26 5.70 7.00
N SER A 86 3.06 6.06 6.00
CA SER A 86 4.52 6.21 6.12
C SER A 86 4.96 7.26 7.16
N GLY A 87 4.14 8.29 7.38
CA GLY A 87 4.43 9.33 8.38
C GLY A 87 3.96 8.99 9.81
N LEU A 88 3.37 7.82 10.06
CA LEU A 88 2.77 7.44 11.35
C LEU A 88 3.06 5.98 11.73
N ILE A 89 4.19 5.45 11.31
CA ILE A 89 4.55 4.04 11.49
C ILE A 89 4.62 3.67 12.98
N THR A 90 5.22 4.52 13.80
CA THR A 90 5.32 4.30 15.25
C THR A 90 3.95 4.25 15.89
N GLU A 91 3.06 5.21 15.59
CA GLU A 91 1.69 5.23 16.12
C GLU A 91 0.86 4.03 15.64
N ILE A 92 1.00 3.64 14.37
CA ILE A 92 0.33 2.46 13.82
C ILE A 92 0.80 1.20 14.56
N LYS A 93 2.12 1.04 14.73
CA LYS A 93 2.73 -0.11 15.41
C LYS A 93 2.26 -0.24 16.85
N GLU A 94 2.22 0.89 17.58
CA GLU A 94 1.79 0.91 18.98
C GLU A 94 0.28 0.66 19.13
N THR A 95 -0.53 1.33 18.30
CA THR A 95 -2.00 1.31 18.42
C THR A 95 -2.60 0.00 17.93
N LEU A 96 -2.04 -0.58 16.85
CA LEU A 96 -2.50 -1.85 16.25
C LEU A 96 -1.59 -3.03 16.63
N LYS A 97 -0.97 -2.97 17.80
CA LYS A 97 -0.07 -4.01 18.30
C LYS A 97 -0.72 -5.41 18.24
N GLY A 98 0.02 -6.37 17.71
CA GLY A 98 -0.43 -7.76 17.57
C GLY A 98 -1.34 -8.03 16.38
N LYS A 99 -1.61 -7.02 15.55
CA LYS A 99 -2.33 -7.17 14.28
C LYS A 99 -1.35 -7.39 13.12
N LYS A 100 -1.79 -8.04 12.05
CA LYS A 100 -1.03 -8.11 10.80
C LYS A 100 -1.25 -6.81 10.03
N ILE A 101 -0.16 -6.12 9.71
CA ILE A 101 -0.23 -4.78 9.11
C ILE A 101 0.59 -4.76 7.83
N PHE A 102 -0.02 -4.22 6.76
CA PHE A 102 0.62 -3.86 5.52
C PHE A 102 0.51 -2.35 5.32
N ILE A 103 1.60 -1.70 4.92
CA ILE A 103 1.61 -0.31 4.48
C ILE A 103 2.25 -0.29 3.09
N LEU A 104 1.47 0.11 2.09
CA LEU A 104 1.87 0.27 0.70
C LEU A 104 1.77 1.74 0.34
N ASP A 105 2.87 2.46 0.47
CA ASP A 105 2.86 3.92 0.44
C ASP A 105 4.13 4.45 -0.26
N HIS A 106 4.11 5.72 -0.68
CA HIS A 106 5.21 6.38 -1.37
C HIS A 106 5.68 7.67 -0.69
N HIS A 107 4.97 8.11 0.35
CA HIS A 107 5.30 9.32 1.10
C HIS A 107 6.62 9.19 1.87
N SER A 108 7.20 10.32 2.25
CA SER A 108 8.43 10.39 3.04
C SER A 108 8.32 9.58 4.33
N ILE A 109 9.41 8.90 4.69
CA ILE A 109 9.50 8.05 5.87
C ILE A 109 10.11 8.85 7.00
N SER A 110 9.48 8.83 8.18
CA SER A 110 9.98 9.47 9.40
C SER A 110 10.67 8.51 10.36
N ASP A 111 10.38 7.22 10.25
CA ASP A 111 10.82 6.19 11.18
C ASP A 111 11.76 5.18 10.52
N GLU A 112 12.67 4.57 11.30
CA GLU A 112 13.58 3.52 10.83
C GLU A 112 13.21 2.13 11.38
N ASP A 113 12.37 2.03 12.42
CA ASP A 113 11.93 0.77 13.03
C ASP A 113 10.48 0.45 12.65
N PHE A 114 10.31 -0.44 11.70
CA PHE A 114 9.01 -0.89 11.20
C PHE A 114 8.42 -2.08 11.98
N GLY A 115 9.20 -2.71 12.88
CA GLY A 115 8.78 -3.91 13.61
C GLY A 115 8.30 -5.03 12.67
N ASP A 116 7.11 -5.59 12.96
CA ASP A 116 6.49 -6.66 12.17
C ASP A 116 5.60 -6.15 11.02
N ILE A 117 5.61 -4.85 10.73
CA ILE A 117 4.83 -4.26 9.63
C ILE A 117 5.45 -4.69 8.30
N VAL A 118 4.62 -5.20 7.40
CA VAL A 118 5.01 -5.41 6.00
C VAL A 118 4.95 -4.04 5.29
N PHE A 119 6.10 -3.37 5.26
CA PHE A 119 6.23 -2.02 4.77
C PHE A 119 6.84 -2.00 3.38
N VAL A 120 6.09 -1.50 2.41
CA VAL A 120 6.54 -1.28 1.02
C VAL A 120 6.53 0.21 0.75
N ASN A 121 7.71 0.76 0.63
CA ASN A 121 7.90 2.17 0.29
C ASN A 121 9.16 2.32 -0.58
N PRO A 122 9.08 3.04 -1.72
CA PRO A 122 10.19 3.22 -2.67
C PRO A 122 11.41 3.90 -2.04
N HIS A 123 11.21 4.78 -1.06
CA HIS A 123 12.30 5.45 -0.34
C HIS A 123 13.26 4.49 0.37
N LEU A 124 12.80 3.30 0.77
CA LEU A 124 13.66 2.24 1.33
C LEU A 124 14.74 1.75 0.37
N CYS A 125 14.51 1.95 -0.92
CA CYS A 125 15.40 1.52 -2.00
C CYS A 125 16.11 2.69 -2.70
N GLY A 126 15.92 3.93 -2.20
CA GLY A 126 16.50 5.13 -2.81
C GLY A 126 15.75 5.66 -4.04
N ILE A 127 14.49 5.24 -4.24
CA ILE A 127 13.59 5.75 -5.27
C ILE A 127 12.77 6.91 -4.67
N ASP A 128 12.73 8.04 -5.36
CA ASP A 128 11.97 9.22 -4.91
C ASP A 128 10.45 9.01 -5.14
N GLY A 129 9.75 8.65 -4.06
CA GLY A 129 8.29 8.45 -4.10
C GLY A 129 7.50 9.69 -4.54
N GLY A 130 8.04 10.90 -4.32
CA GLY A 130 7.38 12.12 -4.77
C GLY A 130 7.51 12.42 -6.28
N LYS A 131 8.35 11.66 -7.02
CA LYS A 131 8.64 11.94 -8.44
C LYS A 131 8.58 10.72 -9.34
N GLU A 132 8.91 9.54 -8.82
CA GLU A 132 9.18 8.38 -9.65
C GLU A 132 8.07 7.33 -9.60
N ILE A 133 7.33 7.26 -8.51
CA ILE A 133 6.22 6.30 -8.35
C ILE A 133 5.20 6.81 -7.33
N SER A 134 3.93 6.77 -7.67
CA SER A 134 2.81 7.15 -6.82
C SER A 134 2.35 5.98 -5.92
N GLY A 135 1.50 6.26 -4.93
CA GLY A 135 0.88 5.23 -4.10
C GLY A 135 0.11 4.19 -4.90
N ALA A 136 -0.65 4.62 -5.92
CA ALA A 136 -1.32 3.70 -6.85
C ALA A 136 -0.31 2.86 -7.64
N GLY A 137 0.84 3.44 -8.03
CA GLY A 137 1.93 2.72 -8.66
C GLY A 137 2.53 1.63 -7.76
N VAL A 138 2.77 1.95 -6.49
CA VAL A 138 3.25 0.99 -5.48
C VAL A 138 2.25 -0.17 -5.32
N VAL A 139 0.96 0.16 -5.14
CA VAL A 139 -0.10 -0.85 -4.98
C VAL A 139 -0.28 -1.70 -6.23
N PHE A 140 -0.20 -1.09 -7.42
CA PHE A 140 -0.27 -1.80 -8.69
C PHE A 140 0.87 -2.81 -8.84
N ARG A 141 2.11 -2.38 -8.59
CA ARG A 141 3.28 -3.27 -8.65
C ARG A 141 3.14 -4.42 -7.65
N PHE A 142 2.74 -4.12 -6.42
CA PHE A 142 2.45 -5.15 -5.42
C PHE A 142 1.38 -6.14 -5.91
N ALA A 143 0.27 -5.63 -6.44
CA ALA A 143 -0.83 -6.46 -6.94
C ALA A 143 -0.38 -7.41 -8.06
N CYS A 144 0.47 -6.96 -8.98
CA CYS A 144 1.03 -7.80 -10.05
C CYS A 144 1.90 -8.95 -9.50
N TYR A 145 2.64 -8.73 -8.39
CA TYR A 145 3.40 -9.82 -7.73
C TYR A 145 2.49 -10.82 -7.01
N VAL A 146 1.33 -10.39 -6.54
CA VAL A 146 0.33 -11.31 -5.95
C VAL A 146 -0.36 -12.10 -7.05
N ASN A 147 -0.86 -11.41 -8.09
CA ASN A 147 -1.65 -12.00 -9.16
C ASN A 147 -1.37 -11.28 -10.49
N LYS A 148 -0.80 -12.01 -11.45
CA LYS A 148 -0.42 -11.46 -12.75
C LYS A 148 -1.59 -10.84 -13.54
N ALA A 149 -2.82 -11.31 -13.34
CA ALA A 149 -4.01 -10.74 -13.99
C ALA A 149 -4.22 -9.25 -13.66
N MET A 150 -3.58 -8.75 -12.59
CA MET A 150 -3.67 -7.35 -12.19
C MET A 150 -2.95 -6.39 -13.15
N GLU A 151 -2.12 -6.89 -14.08
CA GLU A 151 -1.48 -6.08 -15.13
C GLU A 151 -2.51 -5.31 -15.98
N GLU A 152 -3.74 -5.80 -16.10
CA GLU A 152 -4.85 -5.11 -16.78
C GLU A 152 -5.20 -3.74 -16.16
N LEU A 153 -4.84 -3.51 -14.89
CA LEU A 153 -5.16 -2.28 -14.15
C LEU A 153 -4.09 -1.19 -14.27
N ALA A 154 -3.10 -1.35 -15.13
CA ALA A 154 -2.03 -0.37 -15.33
C ALA A 154 -2.58 1.05 -15.58
N HIS A 155 -3.70 1.17 -16.30
CA HIS A 155 -4.36 2.45 -16.57
C HIS A 155 -4.85 3.17 -15.30
N ILE A 156 -5.25 2.42 -14.25
CA ILE A 156 -5.67 3.00 -12.96
C ILE A 156 -4.45 3.56 -12.21
N ALA A 157 -3.32 2.84 -12.24
CA ALA A 157 -2.07 3.34 -11.65
C ALA A 157 -1.59 4.63 -12.34
N VAL A 158 -1.76 4.73 -13.66
CA VAL A 158 -1.47 5.96 -14.43
C VAL A 158 -2.37 7.12 -13.99
N ILE A 159 -3.67 6.87 -13.76
CA ILE A 159 -4.59 7.91 -13.27
C ILE A 159 -4.15 8.42 -11.89
N GLY A 160 -3.75 7.52 -10.98
CA GLY A 160 -3.22 7.91 -9.67
C GLY A 160 -1.97 8.79 -9.79
N ALA A 161 -0.99 8.38 -10.60
CA ALA A 161 0.23 9.14 -10.82
C ALA A 161 -0.02 10.54 -11.43
N ILE A 162 -1.01 10.69 -12.30
CA ILE A 162 -1.43 11.99 -12.84
C ILE A 162 -2.09 12.84 -11.73
N GLY A 163 -2.92 12.21 -10.89
CA GLY A 163 -3.60 12.88 -9.77
C GLY A 163 -2.62 13.43 -8.73
N ASP A 164 -1.49 12.75 -8.54
CA ASP A 164 -0.40 13.16 -7.64
C ASP A 164 0.61 14.12 -8.31
N LEU A 165 0.26 14.69 -9.46
CA LEU A 165 1.09 15.62 -10.23
C LEU A 165 2.50 15.08 -10.56
N GLN A 166 2.67 13.77 -10.59
CA GLN A 166 3.93 13.14 -10.93
C GLN A 166 4.21 13.24 -12.44
N GLY A 167 5.43 13.62 -12.77
CA GLY A 167 5.84 13.80 -14.16
C GLY A 167 5.92 12.50 -14.97
N ILE A 168 6.26 12.62 -16.26
CA ILE A 168 6.37 11.52 -17.24
C ILE A 168 7.26 10.34 -16.74
N LEU A 169 8.21 10.61 -15.84
CA LEU A 169 9.08 9.57 -15.26
C LEU A 169 8.31 8.56 -14.42
N ALA A 170 7.33 9.00 -13.63
CA ALA A 170 6.51 8.11 -12.80
C ALA A 170 5.68 7.14 -13.66
N LEU A 171 5.22 7.57 -14.83
CA LEU A 171 4.50 6.72 -15.78
C LEU A 171 5.38 5.57 -16.30
N LYS A 172 6.67 5.82 -16.51
CA LYS A 172 7.62 4.80 -17.01
C LYS A 172 7.86 3.70 -15.97
N TYR A 173 7.93 4.04 -14.69
CA TYR A 173 8.24 3.07 -13.63
C TYR A 173 7.01 2.40 -13.02
N SER A 174 5.83 2.96 -13.18
CA SER A 174 4.56 2.30 -12.80
C SER A 174 4.20 1.13 -13.73
N LEU A 175 4.78 1.08 -14.95
CA LEU A 175 4.41 0.12 -16.00
C LEU A 175 5.45 -0.98 -16.25
N HIS A 176 6.64 -0.92 -15.65
CA HIS A 176 7.74 -1.89 -15.80
C HIS A 176 8.15 -2.50 -14.46
#